data_4e184441bda913105a8b4d458c97a3ad
#
_entry.id   4e184441bda913105a8b4d458c97a3ad
#
_cell.length_a   1.000
_cell.length_b   1.000
_cell.length_c   1.000
_cell.angle_alpha   90.00
_cell.angle_beta   90.00
_cell.angle_gamma   90.00
#
_symmetry.space_group_name_H-M   'P 1'
#
loop_
_entity.id
_entity.type
_entity.pdbx_description
1 polymer ?
#
loop_
_entity_poly.entity_id
_entity_poly.type
_entity_poly.pdbx_seq_one_letter_code
_entity_poly.pdbx_strand_id
1 'polypeptide(L)'
;MNDLIETARVEGQVRYQGVDLYQSEVDAVEVRRRIGMVFQKPNPFPKSIYDNIAFGPRIAGAKKSELDDIVERSLQRAALWDEVRDRLSDPAYGLSGGQQQRLCIARAIAVEPDVVLMDEPCSALDPIATARIEELIAELKTDYTIVIVTHNMQQAARISDRTAFFSVQVTDAGRRTGELVELGATEHIFTNPDDPRTEAYITGRVG
;
A
#
# COMPACT_ATOMS: atom_id res chain seq x y z
N MET A 1 7.12 10.86 -3.87
CA MET A 1 7.71 9.51 -4.06
C MET A 1 8.50 9.39 -5.35
N ASN A 2 8.15 10.13 -6.39
CA ASN A 2 8.88 10.09 -7.68
C ASN A 2 10.05 11.07 -7.77
N ASP A 3 10.34 11.78 -6.71
CA ASP A 3 11.38 12.81 -6.61
C ASP A 3 12.82 12.30 -6.83
N LEU A 4 13.04 10.99 -6.73
CA LEU A 4 14.30 10.32 -7.05
C LEU A 4 14.39 9.78 -8.49
N ILE A 5 13.32 9.93 -9.28
CA ILE A 5 13.27 9.45 -10.67
C ILE A 5 13.46 10.64 -11.58
N GLU A 6 14.65 10.81 -12.16
CA GLU A 6 15.04 11.97 -12.98
C GLU A 6 14.12 12.23 -14.18
N THR A 7 13.49 11.17 -14.72
CA THR A 7 12.58 11.25 -15.88
C THR A 7 11.13 11.49 -15.50
N ALA A 8 10.78 11.37 -14.21
CA ALA A 8 9.42 11.59 -13.76
C ALA A 8 9.09 13.09 -13.74
N ARG A 9 7.96 13.44 -14.34
CA ARG A 9 7.41 14.79 -14.28
C ARG A 9 6.00 14.72 -13.71
N VAL A 10 5.69 15.65 -12.83
CA VAL A 10 4.35 15.81 -12.25
C VAL A 10 3.83 17.16 -12.65
N GLU A 11 2.68 17.19 -13.30
CA GLU A 11 1.96 18.40 -13.64
C GLU A 11 0.63 18.39 -12.88
N GLY A 12 0.20 19.57 -12.40
CA GLY A 12 -0.96 19.69 -11.52
C GLY A 12 -0.58 19.72 -10.06
N GLN A 13 -1.50 19.33 -9.18
CA GLN A 13 -1.36 19.41 -7.72
C GLN A 13 -1.70 18.09 -7.07
N VAL A 14 -0.89 17.66 -6.12
CA VAL A 14 -1.20 16.55 -5.21
C VAL A 14 -1.32 17.12 -3.79
N ARG A 15 -2.55 17.24 -3.31
CA ARG A 15 -2.82 17.86 -2.01
C ARG A 15 -3.02 16.82 -0.92
N TYR A 16 -2.32 17.02 0.18
CA TYR A 16 -2.49 16.29 1.42
C TYR A 16 -2.78 17.30 2.55
N GLN A 17 -3.90 17.15 3.24
CA GLN A 17 -4.37 18.11 4.28
C GLN A 17 -4.31 19.59 3.82
N GLY A 18 -4.67 19.85 2.56
CA GLY A 18 -4.68 21.19 1.97
C GLY A 18 -3.33 21.70 1.45
N VAL A 19 -2.24 21.01 1.75
CA VAL A 19 -0.88 21.36 1.30
C VAL A 19 -0.55 20.61 0.02
N ASP A 20 -0.06 21.29 -1.01
CA ASP A 20 0.46 20.65 -2.22
C ASP A 20 1.84 20.04 -1.93
N LEU A 21 1.96 18.73 -2.09
CA LEU A 21 3.15 17.96 -1.76
C LEU A 21 4.37 18.25 -2.65
N TYR A 22 4.16 18.98 -3.76
CA TYR A 22 5.23 19.36 -4.70
C TYR A 22 5.72 20.79 -4.53
N GLN A 23 5.24 21.51 -3.51
CA GLN A 23 5.80 22.81 -3.16
C GLN A 23 7.24 22.69 -2.65
N SER A 24 8.07 23.70 -2.94
CA SER A 24 9.50 23.72 -2.58
C SER A 24 9.78 23.64 -1.08
N GLU A 25 8.82 24.09 -0.27
CA GLU A 25 8.91 24.14 1.20
C GLU A 25 8.55 22.80 1.86
N VAL A 26 8.02 21.83 1.09
CA VAL A 26 7.59 20.55 1.63
C VAL A 26 8.78 19.60 1.77
N ASP A 27 9.03 19.14 3.01
CA ASP A 27 10.07 18.16 3.28
C ASP A 27 9.60 16.75 2.84
N ALA A 28 10.31 16.20 1.84
CA ALA A 28 10.04 14.86 1.32
C ALA A 28 10.21 13.75 2.39
N VAL A 29 11.04 13.97 3.42
CA VAL A 29 11.21 13.00 4.53
C VAL A 29 9.95 12.97 5.38
N GLU A 30 9.39 14.14 5.71
CA GLU A 30 8.15 14.22 6.47
C GLU A 30 6.96 13.64 5.68
N VAL A 31 6.90 13.87 4.37
CA VAL A 31 5.89 13.23 3.50
C VAL A 31 5.99 11.70 3.57
N ARG A 32 7.21 11.12 3.47
CA ARG A 32 7.40 9.66 3.54
C ARG A 32 7.11 9.08 4.91
N ARG A 33 7.21 9.88 5.96
CA ARG A 33 6.82 9.47 7.31
C ARG A 33 5.30 9.37 7.45
N ARG A 34 4.55 10.32 6.85
CA ARG A 34 3.08 10.36 6.90
C ARG A 34 2.40 9.47 5.88
N ILE A 35 3.08 9.16 4.79
CA ILE A 35 2.55 8.34 3.70
C ILE A 35 3.46 7.13 3.53
N GLY A 36 3.07 6.01 4.13
CA GLY A 36 3.76 4.74 4.00
C GLY A 36 3.52 4.08 2.65
N MET A 37 4.43 3.18 2.23
CA MET A 37 4.27 2.43 0.98
C MET A 37 4.65 0.96 1.15
N VAL A 38 3.77 0.10 0.65
CA VAL A 38 3.97 -1.36 0.54
C VAL A 38 4.04 -1.70 -0.94
N PHE A 39 5.11 -2.36 -1.36
CA PHE A 39 5.39 -2.69 -2.76
C PHE A 39 4.80 -4.04 -3.15
N GLN A 40 4.61 -4.23 -4.45
CA GLN A 40 4.11 -5.46 -5.06
C GLN A 40 4.95 -6.69 -4.67
N LYS A 41 6.28 -6.56 -4.75
CA LYS A 41 7.19 -7.61 -4.27
C LYS A 41 7.62 -7.27 -2.85
N PRO A 42 7.49 -8.22 -1.90
CA PRO A 42 8.02 -8.02 -0.56
C PRO A 42 9.49 -7.61 -0.63
N ASN A 43 9.84 -6.57 0.09
CA ASN A 43 11.18 -5.99 0.10
C ASN A 43 11.71 -5.77 1.53
N PRO A 44 11.78 -6.82 2.36
CA PRO A 44 12.37 -6.68 3.67
C PRO A 44 13.83 -6.22 3.54
N PHE A 45 14.31 -5.47 4.52
CA PHE A 45 15.73 -5.15 4.60
C PHE A 45 16.54 -6.41 4.90
N PRO A 46 17.82 -6.49 4.47
CA PRO A 46 18.72 -7.58 4.79
C PRO A 46 19.18 -7.51 6.27
N LYS A 47 18.21 -7.57 7.16
CA LYS A 47 18.31 -7.42 8.62
C LYS A 47 17.39 -8.43 9.30
N SER A 48 17.41 -8.45 10.62
CA SER A 48 16.49 -9.25 11.43
C SER A 48 15.03 -8.80 11.24
N ILE A 49 14.09 -9.65 11.66
CA ILE A 49 12.66 -9.32 11.71
C ILE A 49 12.46 -8.07 12.57
N TYR A 50 13.07 -8.05 13.76
CA TYR A 50 13.05 -6.91 14.69
C TYR A 50 13.55 -5.62 14.03
N ASP A 51 14.73 -5.67 13.44
CA ASP A 51 15.34 -4.47 12.85
C ASP A 51 14.61 -3.95 11.62
N ASN A 52 13.87 -4.79 10.91
CA ASN A 52 13.00 -4.32 9.83
C ASN A 52 11.94 -3.34 10.35
N ILE A 53 11.33 -3.65 11.48
CA ILE A 53 10.25 -2.82 12.05
C ILE A 53 10.83 -1.65 12.82
N ALA A 54 11.85 -1.90 13.67
CA ALA A 54 12.47 -0.86 14.48
C ALA A 54 13.20 0.22 13.67
N PHE A 55 13.47 0.00 12.39
CA PHE A 55 14.25 0.92 11.54
C PHE A 55 13.59 2.30 11.41
N GLY A 56 12.32 2.35 10.99
CA GLY A 56 11.58 3.59 10.84
C GLY A 56 11.45 4.38 12.16
N PRO A 57 10.93 3.76 13.23
CA PRO A 57 10.85 4.40 14.55
C PRO A 57 12.18 4.94 15.08
N ARG A 58 13.31 4.23 14.90
CA ARG A 58 14.64 4.73 15.28
C ARG A 58 15.00 6.03 14.54
N ILE A 59 14.77 6.09 13.24
CA ILE A 59 15.04 7.30 12.44
C ILE A 59 14.09 8.43 12.84
N ALA A 60 12.86 8.10 13.21
CA ALA A 60 11.86 9.05 13.72
C ALA A 60 12.17 9.55 15.15
N GLY A 61 13.22 9.03 15.80
CA GLY A 61 13.66 9.48 17.12
C GLY A 61 13.03 8.74 18.29
N ALA A 62 12.40 7.58 18.09
CA ALA A 62 11.88 6.74 19.16
C ALA A 62 13.01 6.29 20.10
N LYS A 63 12.75 6.33 21.42
CA LYS A 63 13.71 5.89 22.43
C LYS A 63 13.88 4.38 22.38
N LYS A 64 15.06 3.91 22.74
CA LYS A 64 15.37 2.47 22.77
C LYS A 64 14.39 1.68 23.64
N SER A 65 13.92 2.26 24.74
CA SER A 65 12.93 1.66 25.64
C SER A 65 11.52 1.52 25.05
N GLU A 66 11.22 2.20 23.94
CA GLU A 66 9.92 2.18 23.30
C GLU A 66 9.88 1.21 22.10
N LEU A 67 11.06 0.80 21.61
CA LEU A 67 11.17 0.02 20.38
C LEU A 67 10.58 -1.38 20.52
N ASP A 68 10.73 -2.03 21.64
CA ASP A 68 10.21 -3.38 21.87
C ASP A 68 8.67 -3.39 21.79
N ASP A 69 8.03 -2.41 22.43
CA ASP A 69 6.57 -2.25 22.40
C ASP A 69 6.07 -1.89 20.99
N ILE A 70 6.83 -1.03 20.27
CA ILE A 70 6.48 -0.67 18.88
C ILE A 70 6.57 -1.90 17.98
N VAL A 71 7.64 -2.69 18.10
CA VAL A 71 7.85 -3.89 17.29
C VAL A 71 6.75 -4.92 17.55
N GLU A 72 6.48 -5.22 18.83
CA GLU A 72 5.42 -6.15 19.19
C GLU A 72 4.06 -5.70 18.65
N ARG A 73 3.65 -4.47 18.95
CA ARG A 73 2.37 -3.91 18.48
C ARG A 73 2.25 -3.92 16.96
N SER A 74 3.31 -3.57 16.24
CA SER A 74 3.29 -3.56 14.76
C SER A 74 3.15 -4.97 14.19
N LEU A 75 3.82 -5.96 14.78
CA LEU A 75 3.70 -7.36 14.38
C LEU A 75 2.33 -7.95 14.72
N GLN A 76 1.75 -7.59 15.87
CA GLN A 76 0.39 -7.98 16.25
C GLN A 76 -0.62 -7.42 15.25
N ARG A 77 -0.52 -6.12 14.94
CA ARG A 77 -1.40 -5.45 13.95
C ARG A 77 -1.25 -6.01 12.54
N ALA A 78 -0.10 -6.56 12.18
CA ALA A 78 0.15 -7.23 10.92
C ALA A 78 -0.18 -8.75 10.96
N ALA A 79 -0.82 -9.24 12.02
CA ALA A 79 -1.15 -10.64 12.25
C ALA A 79 0.06 -11.58 12.04
N LEU A 80 1.25 -11.15 12.48
CA LEU A 80 2.51 -11.88 12.29
C LEU A 80 3.19 -12.24 13.63
N TRP A 81 2.81 -11.61 14.75
CA TRP A 81 3.46 -11.77 16.04
C TRP A 81 3.59 -13.22 16.48
N ASP A 82 2.50 -13.97 16.49
CA ASP A 82 2.49 -15.36 16.97
C ASP A 82 3.38 -16.31 16.16
N GLU A 83 3.68 -15.95 14.92
CA GLU A 83 4.53 -16.74 14.04
C GLU A 83 6.02 -16.44 14.21
N VAL A 84 6.37 -15.26 14.78
CA VAL A 84 7.77 -14.78 14.78
C VAL A 84 8.30 -14.34 16.15
N ARG A 85 7.47 -14.23 17.19
CA ARG A 85 7.86 -13.69 18.51
C ARG A 85 9.09 -14.37 19.13
N ASP A 86 9.27 -15.68 18.89
CA ASP A 86 10.38 -16.44 19.46
C ASP A 86 11.64 -16.42 18.57
N ARG A 87 11.62 -15.69 17.45
CA ARG A 87 12.71 -15.62 16.46
C ARG A 87 12.89 -14.22 15.84
N LEU A 88 12.65 -13.18 16.60
CA LEU A 88 12.75 -11.78 16.15
C LEU A 88 14.16 -11.39 15.67
N SER A 89 15.19 -12.10 16.13
CA SER A 89 16.58 -11.93 15.71
C SER A 89 16.92 -12.61 14.37
N ASP A 90 16.04 -13.49 13.87
CA ASP A 90 16.29 -14.20 12.61
C ASP A 90 16.27 -13.27 11.41
N PRO A 91 17.02 -13.62 10.34
CA PRO A 91 16.98 -12.86 9.10
C PRO A 91 15.57 -12.84 8.48
N ALA A 92 15.09 -11.66 8.12
CA ALA A 92 13.75 -11.47 7.52
C ALA A 92 13.56 -12.23 6.19
N TYR A 93 14.62 -12.49 5.44
CA TYR A 93 14.57 -13.30 4.22
C TYR A 93 14.27 -14.80 4.46
N GLY A 94 14.37 -15.28 5.69
CA GLY A 94 13.96 -16.63 6.07
C GLY A 94 12.45 -16.83 6.18
N LEU A 95 11.67 -15.77 6.09
CA LEU A 95 10.21 -15.79 6.11
C LEU A 95 9.63 -16.24 4.76
N SER A 96 8.44 -16.84 4.77
CA SER A 96 7.68 -17.11 3.54
C SER A 96 7.25 -15.80 2.84
N GLY A 97 6.86 -15.85 1.57
CA GLY A 97 6.43 -14.66 0.81
C GLY A 97 5.30 -13.89 1.50
N GLY A 98 4.27 -14.59 1.98
CA GLY A 98 3.17 -13.96 2.73
C GLY A 98 3.59 -13.39 4.07
N GLN A 99 4.52 -14.03 4.79
CA GLN A 99 5.10 -13.48 6.01
C GLN A 99 5.95 -12.25 5.74
N GLN A 100 6.78 -12.27 4.67
CA GLN A 100 7.56 -11.11 4.25
C GLN A 100 6.67 -9.92 3.88
N GLN A 101 5.55 -10.16 3.20
CA GLN A 101 4.59 -9.09 2.86
C GLN A 101 3.96 -8.50 4.13
N ARG A 102 3.52 -9.33 5.08
CA ARG A 102 3.01 -8.86 6.37
C ARG A 102 4.09 -8.11 7.18
N LEU A 103 5.33 -8.55 7.11
CA LEU A 103 6.46 -7.82 7.71
C LEU A 103 6.64 -6.43 7.06
N CYS A 104 6.52 -6.31 5.73
CA CYS A 104 6.58 -5.03 5.04
C CYS A 104 5.41 -4.12 5.41
N ILE A 105 4.21 -4.68 5.62
CA ILE A 105 3.05 -3.94 6.14
C ILE A 105 3.34 -3.48 7.58
N ALA A 106 3.79 -4.38 8.48
CA ALA A 106 4.16 -4.04 9.86
C ALA A 106 5.19 -2.91 9.90
N ARG A 107 6.21 -2.97 9.04
CA ARG A 107 7.23 -1.91 8.90
C ARG A 107 6.63 -0.59 8.46
N ALA A 108 5.69 -0.60 7.53
CA ALA A 108 5.04 0.62 7.04
C ALA A 108 4.18 1.29 8.11
N ILE A 109 3.46 0.52 8.92
CA ILE A 109 2.59 1.05 9.99
C ILE A 109 3.34 1.35 11.30
N ALA A 110 4.58 0.89 11.48
CA ALA A 110 5.36 1.09 12.70
C ALA A 110 5.68 2.57 13.01
N VAL A 111 5.63 3.44 12.01
CA VAL A 111 5.81 4.90 12.14
C VAL A 111 4.48 5.65 12.27
N GLU A 112 3.36 4.92 12.37
CA GLU A 112 2.00 5.45 12.50
C GLU A 112 1.69 6.49 11.40
N PRO A 113 1.73 6.09 10.11
CA PRO A 113 1.44 7.00 9.00
C PRO A 113 -0.05 7.35 8.95
N ASP A 114 -0.41 8.45 8.30
CA ASP A 114 -1.81 8.82 8.05
C ASP A 114 -2.40 8.05 6.86
N VAL A 115 -1.55 7.70 5.89
CA VAL A 115 -1.94 7.00 4.66
C VAL A 115 -0.98 5.83 4.39
N VAL A 116 -1.52 4.70 3.96
CA VAL A 116 -0.73 3.56 3.48
C VAL A 116 -1.07 3.29 2.02
N LEU A 117 -0.09 3.47 1.15
CA LEU A 117 -0.20 3.10 -0.26
C LEU A 117 0.23 1.64 -0.42
N MET A 118 -0.54 0.85 -1.16
CA MET A 118 -0.23 -0.56 -1.44
C MET A 118 -0.29 -0.80 -2.95
N ASP A 119 0.82 -1.20 -3.51
CA ASP A 119 0.93 -1.52 -4.93
C ASP A 119 0.81 -3.04 -5.11
N GLU A 120 -0.31 -3.51 -5.62
CA GLU A 120 -0.63 -4.93 -5.85
C GLU A 120 -0.21 -5.87 -4.71
N PRO A 121 -0.61 -5.63 -3.46
CA PRO A 121 -0.02 -6.28 -2.28
C PRO A 121 -0.18 -7.79 -2.23
N CYS A 122 -1.04 -8.37 -3.07
CA CYS A 122 -1.34 -9.81 -3.08
C CYS A 122 -0.91 -10.52 -4.38
N SER A 123 -0.42 -9.82 -5.40
CA SER A 123 -0.23 -10.39 -6.75
C SER A 123 0.78 -11.55 -6.82
N ALA A 124 1.74 -11.61 -5.90
CA ALA A 124 2.78 -12.64 -5.85
C ALA A 124 2.51 -13.73 -4.79
N LEU A 125 1.29 -13.78 -4.22
CA LEU A 125 0.95 -14.64 -3.10
C LEU A 125 -0.01 -15.77 -3.52
N ASP A 126 0.05 -16.86 -2.78
CA ASP A 126 -0.95 -17.93 -2.88
C ASP A 126 -2.31 -17.48 -2.32
N PRO A 127 -3.41 -18.21 -2.62
CA PRO A 127 -4.75 -17.82 -2.19
C PRO A 127 -4.92 -17.71 -0.67
N ILE A 128 -4.22 -18.53 0.12
CA ILE A 128 -4.32 -18.51 1.59
C ILE A 128 -3.63 -17.24 2.14
N ALA A 129 -2.43 -16.95 1.65
CA ALA A 129 -1.71 -15.73 2.02
C ALA A 129 -2.47 -14.47 1.55
N THR A 130 -3.09 -14.51 0.36
CA THR A 130 -3.94 -13.43 -0.14
C THR A 130 -5.11 -13.16 0.79
N ALA A 131 -5.87 -14.19 1.20
CA ALA A 131 -6.99 -14.03 2.11
C ALA A 131 -6.56 -13.37 3.44
N ARG A 132 -5.43 -13.81 4.02
CA ARG A 132 -4.88 -13.21 5.24
C ARG A 132 -4.50 -11.74 5.08
N ILE A 133 -3.97 -11.35 3.92
CA ILE A 133 -3.65 -9.94 3.64
C ILE A 133 -4.95 -9.12 3.47
N GLU A 134 -5.98 -9.67 2.83
CA GLU A 134 -7.26 -8.99 2.68
C GLU A 134 -7.96 -8.78 4.04
N GLU A 135 -7.95 -9.79 4.92
CA GLU A 135 -8.44 -9.68 6.29
C GLU A 135 -7.67 -8.59 7.07
N LEU A 136 -6.34 -8.61 6.98
CA LEU A 136 -5.49 -7.60 7.59
C LEU A 136 -5.80 -6.18 7.08
N ILE A 137 -6.01 -6.01 5.78
CA ILE A 137 -6.39 -4.71 5.20
C ILE A 137 -7.74 -4.24 5.74
N ALA A 138 -8.72 -5.15 5.87
CA ALA A 138 -10.04 -4.85 6.41
C ALA A 138 -9.97 -4.38 7.88
N GLU A 139 -9.05 -4.90 8.67
CA GLU A 139 -8.79 -4.42 10.04
C GLU A 139 -8.06 -3.06 10.04
N LEU A 140 -7.00 -2.93 9.26
CA LEU A 140 -6.18 -1.71 9.23
C LEU A 140 -6.93 -0.48 8.71
N LYS A 141 -7.91 -0.64 7.82
CA LYS A 141 -8.68 0.49 7.28
C LYS A 141 -9.52 1.23 8.32
N THR A 142 -9.70 0.67 9.53
CA THR A 142 -10.36 1.36 10.65
C THR A 142 -9.52 2.50 11.21
N ASP A 143 -8.18 2.37 11.10
CA ASP A 143 -7.23 3.31 11.70
C ASP A 143 -6.45 4.12 10.65
N TYR A 144 -6.32 3.58 9.43
CA TYR A 144 -5.53 4.19 8.37
C TYR A 144 -6.37 4.47 7.12
N THR A 145 -6.02 5.53 6.41
CA THR A 145 -6.45 5.69 5.02
C THR A 145 -5.59 4.78 4.14
N ILE A 146 -6.20 3.78 3.50
CA ILE A 146 -5.48 2.83 2.64
C ILE A 146 -5.84 3.10 1.18
N VAL A 147 -4.82 3.23 0.33
CA VAL A 147 -4.98 3.34 -1.12
C VAL A 147 -4.28 2.15 -1.77
N ILE A 148 -5.05 1.34 -2.48
CA ILE A 148 -4.56 0.11 -3.12
C ILE A 148 -4.64 0.25 -4.63
N VAL A 149 -3.53 -0.06 -5.32
CA VAL A 149 -3.54 -0.32 -6.76
C VAL A 149 -3.64 -1.83 -6.94
N THR A 150 -4.61 -2.28 -7.71
CA THR A 150 -4.77 -3.70 -8.05
C THR A 150 -5.41 -3.87 -9.43
N HIS A 151 -5.02 -4.90 -10.15
CA HIS A 151 -5.72 -5.35 -11.35
C HIS A 151 -6.75 -6.45 -11.04
N ASN A 152 -6.84 -6.90 -9.79
CA ASN A 152 -7.80 -7.91 -9.36
C ASN A 152 -9.12 -7.26 -8.93
N MET A 153 -10.10 -7.28 -9.85
CA MET A 153 -11.44 -6.72 -9.63
C MET A 153 -12.16 -7.34 -8.43
N GLN A 154 -12.00 -8.66 -8.24
CA GLN A 154 -12.63 -9.35 -7.11
C GLN A 154 -12.06 -8.89 -5.77
N GLN A 155 -10.76 -8.64 -5.71
CA GLN A 155 -10.13 -8.05 -4.54
C GLN A 155 -10.67 -6.64 -4.29
N ALA A 156 -10.67 -5.77 -5.30
CA ALA A 156 -11.20 -4.41 -5.17
C ALA A 156 -12.65 -4.42 -4.66
N ALA A 157 -13.50 -5.29 -5.23
CA ALA A 157 -14.91 -5.41 -4.81
C ALA A 157 -15.09 -5.86 -3.35
N ARG A 158 -14.16 -6.69 -2.83
CA ARG A 158 -14.29 -7.20 -1.45
C ARG A 158 -13.79 -6.24 -0.37
N ILE A 159 -12.69 -5.53 -0.63
CA ILE A 159 -11.97 -4.83 0.44
C ILE A 159 -12.08 -3.31 0.40
N SER A 160 -12.42 -2.71 -0.75
CA SER A 160 -12.46 -1.26 -0.89
C SER A 160 -13.84 -0.66 -0.63
N ASP A 161 -13.86 0.53 -0.06
CA ASP A 161 -15.09 1.33 0.15
C ASP A 161 -15.39 2.20 -1.08
N ARG A 162 -14.32 2.65 -1.75
CA ARG A 162 -14.39 3.42 -3.00
C ARG A 162 -13.43 2.83 -4.03
N THR A 163 -13.85 2.85 -5.29
CA THR A 163 -13.05 2.34 -6.41
C THR A 163 -12.89 3.41 -7.47
N ALA A 164 -11.65 3.55 -7.95
CA ALA A 164 -11.31 4.37 -9.11
C ALA A 164 -10.91 3.45 -10.27
N PHE A 165 -11.60 3.55 -11.38
CA PHE A 165 -11.27 2.82 -12.59
C PHE A 165 -10.42 3.68 -13.52
N PHE A 166 -9.24 3.16 -13.86
CA PHE A 166 -8.33 3.76 -14.83
C PHE A 166 -8.28 2.91 -16.10
N SER A 167 -8.34 3.56 -17.27
CA SER A 167 -8.19 2.92 -18.56
C SER A 167 -7.06 3.56 -19.36
N VAL A 168 -6.55 2.82 -20.34
CA VAL A 168 -5.52 3.33 -21.26
C VAL A 168 -6.22 3.90 -22.49
N GLN A 169 -5.94 5.16 -22.78
CA GLN A 169 -6.28 5.78 -24.05
C GLN A 169 -5.08 5.82 -24.99
N VAL A 170 -5.33 5.63 -26.27
CA VAL A 170 -4.33 5.85 -27.32
C VAL A 170 -4.65 7.18 -27.97
N THR A 171 -3.76 8.14 -27.86
CA THR A 171 -3.89 9.45 -28.51
C THR A 171 -3.71 9.32 -30.02
N ASP A 172 -4.13 10.32 -30.79
CA ASP A 172 -3.95 10.37 -32.25
C ASP A 172 -2.47 10.26 -32.68
N ALA A 173 -1.55 10.62 -31.79
CA ALA A 173 -0.11 10.47 -31.99
C ALA A 173 0.42 9.06 -31.61
N GLY A 174 -0.46 8.08 -31.33
CA GLY A 174 -0.11 6.72 -30.95
C GLY A 174 0.47 6.58 -29.53
N ARG A 175 0.41 7.61 -28.70
CA ARG A 175 0.86 7.55 -27.29
C ARG A 175 -0.22 6.91 -26.43
N ARG A 176 0.20 6.03 -25.52
CA ARG A 176 -0.68 5.47 -24.49
C ARG A 176 -0.65 6.36 -23.26
N THR A 177 -1.83 6.79 -22.80
CA THR A 177 -2.01 7.56 -21.58
C THR A 177 -3.03 6.88 -20.67
N GLY A 178 -2.79 6.88 -19.37
CA GLY A 178 -3.79 6.45 -18.39
C GLY A 178 -4.78 7.59 -18.13
N GLU A 179 -6.06 7.27 -18.08
CA GLU A 179 -7.14 8.18 -17.76
C GLU A 179 -7.98 7.64 -16.61
N LEU A 180 -8.35 8.50 -15.66
CA LEU A 180 -9.38 8.19 -14.68
C LEU A 180 -10.74 8.22 -15.38
N VAL A 181 -11.37 7.06 -15.49
CA VAL A 181 -12.65 6.88 -16.18
C VAL A 181 -13.80 7.15 -15.22
N GLU A 182 -13.76 6.52 -14.04
CA GLU A 182 -14.82 6.59 -13.07
C GLU A 182 -14.29 6.46 -11.65
N LEU A 183 -14.92 7.16 -10.69
CA LEU A 183 -14.62 7.09 -9.27
C LEU A 183 -15.92 7.14 -8.46
N GLY A 184 -16.19 6.10 -7.70
CA GLY A 184 -17.42 6.02 -6.91
C GLY A 184 -17.34 5.09 -5.70
N ALA A 185 -18.48 4.88 -5.06
CA ALA A 185 -18.64 3.80 -4.09
C ALA A 185 -18.40 2.46 -4.79
N THR A 186 -17.68 1.56 -4.15
CA THR A 186 -17.31 0.26 -4.75
C THR A 186 -18.54 -0.52 -5.21
N GLU A 187 -19.59 -0.57 -4.40
CA GLU A 187 -20.83 -1.24 -4.75
C GLU A 187 -21.42 -0.68 -6.07
N HIS A 188 -21.46 0.65 -6.22
CA HIS A 188 -21.97 1.30 -7.44
C HIS A 188 -21.12 0.93 -8.66
N ILE A 189 -19.78 1.08 -8.53
CA ILE A 189 -18.85 0.77 -9.63
C ILE A 189 -19.01 -0.67 -10.14
N PHE A 190 -19.23 -1.64 -9.24
CA PHE A 190 -19.30 -3.06 -9.60
C PHE A 190 -20.71 -3.55 -9.97
N THR A 191 -21.78 -2.81 -9.64
CA THR A 191 -23.16 -3.24 -9.91
C THR A 191 -23.88 -2.41 -10.94
N ASN A 192 -23.62 -1.13 -11.00
CA ASN A 192 -24.30 -0.17 -11.90
C ASN A 192 -23.39 1.01 -12.25
N PRO A 193 -22.24 0.78 -12.92
CA PRO A 193 -21.34 1.85 -13.30
C PRO A 193 -21.97 2.83 -14.28
N ASP A 194 -21.57 4.10 -14.19
CA ASP A 194 -22.10 5.17 -15.05
C ASP A 194 -21.40 5.20 -16.42
N ASP A 195 -20.14 4.73 -16.52
CA ASP A 195 -19.37 4.74 -17.75
C ASP A 195 -19.39 3.35 -18.44
N PRO A 196 -19.78 3.25 -19.73
CA PRO A 196 -19.82 1.99 -20.47
C PRO A 196 -18.46 1.26 -20.54
N ARG A 197 -17.33 1.99 -20.42
CA ARG A 197 -15.99 1.39 -20.38
C ARG A 197 -15.77 0.64 -19.07
N THR A 198 -16.27 1.18 -17.97
CA THR A 198 -16.26 0.52 -16.66
C THR A 198 -17.09 -0.75 -16.71
N GLU A 199 -18.30 -0.69 -17.25
CA GLU A 199 -19.16 -1.86 -17.43
C GLU A 199 -18.50 -2.94 -18.28
N ALA A 200 -17.91 -2.55 -19.43
CA ALA A 200 -17.25 -3.48 -20.33
C ALA A 200 -16.05 -4.18 -19.68
N TYR A 201 -15.27 -3.46 -18.85
CA TYR A 201 -14.16 -4.02 -18.12
C TYR A 201 -14.61 -5.00 -17.05
N ILE A 202 -15.59 -4.63 -16.21
CA ILE A 202 -16.12 -5.47 -15.13
C ILE A 202 -16.77 -6.75 -15.65
N THR A 203 -17.46 -6.65 -16.78
CA THR A 203 -18.12 -7.80 -17.43
C THR A 203 -17.18 -8.66 -18.28
N GLY A 204 -15.87 -8.31 -18.36
CA GLY A 204 -14.88 -9.04 -19.15
C GLY A 204 -15.04 -8.91 -20.66
N ARG A 205 -15.76 -7.90 -21.14
CA ARG A 205 -15.93 -7.64 -22.59
C ARG A 205 -14.70 -6.97 -23.21
N VAL A 206 -13.85 -6.35 -22.39
CA VAL A 206 -12.55 -5.77 -22.77
C VAL A 206 -11.54 -6.04 -21.67
N GLY A 207 -10.37 -6.57 -22.04
CA GLY A 207 -9.23 -6.84 -21.14
C GLY A 207 -7.93 -6.84 -21.92
#